data_89a1039a195f09eaf5b7c6818fe090b6
#
_entry.id   89a1039a195f09eaf5b7c6818fe090b6
#
_cell.length_a   1.000
_cell.length_b   1.000
_cell.length_c   1.000
_cell.angle_alpha   90.00
_cell.angle_beta   90.00
_cell.angle_gamma   90.00
#
_symmetry.space_group_name_H-M   'P 1'
#
loop_
_entity.id
_entity.type
_entity.pdbx_description
1 polymer ?
#
loop_
_entity_poly.entity_id
_entity_poly.type
_entity_poly.pdbx_seq_one_letter_code
_entity_poly.pdbx_strand_id
1 'polypeptide(L)'
;MKTKFTLFICLLLSQLNAQQTSTTTIDVNSVQMPNSKFLFGITMDSRTGMLGTNGTSIGYFNPDGTLIPEIVPLFSDFPVSTTRYPGNGIGVGYDWKKSIGLPASSRPNQSLLGNLGPAQAVEFGFDEFMSWTAAKGMSPQDVHIMVSIYDSATVWADQIQQRQALPNIIQHCADWVEYANAPNNGSNPGGGTDWAAIRSANGHDSPYGIKLWNMGNEPWASHEFGATTAGCDSYLTVITPIIDAILAIDPSIHITLATVGTNVGPNTWHSRILNSPLAATGKIYGLSPHAFPVESGSNTKVSNFVSIYSDLADSCQVHGLKMILGDYAHGIPQTPPSQADKDIAMQWQGTILSVDFLMGMSKLNNLERVNFWVYGMPSAVWHPIRFLNGVYTLMPVAQMYKKLAPLVLDHSVQTTNTSSPGSDGNPYGVNTSSFVSNNLSQLNVIAVNRDSIDTHTFQVAGISNYDLQNAKILSSTAPSDEVIIETIVSPDANGNFTIPPMSILILEYNESVNEFQSHTKKDNYFMIYPNPANDILNFSKNLQEFIVTNNLGQEILKGKGNSVATANLKAGIYFLKTENSCLRFNIGH
;
A
#
# COMPACT_ATOMS: atom_id res chain seq x y z
N MET A 1 -9.47 75.42 -32.31
CA MET A 1 -9.86 74.07 -31.99
C MET A 1 -8.67 73.12 -32.21
N LYS A 2 -8.01 72.66 -31.16
CA LYS A 2 -6.89 71.70 -31.24
C LYS A 2 -7.43 70.35 -30.73
N THR A 3 -7.62 69.45 -31.64
CA THR A 3 -8.06 68.10 -31.36
C THR A 3 -6.86 67.28 -30.89
N LYS A 4 -6.86 66.81 -29.62
CA LYS A 4 -5.85 65.92 -29.11
C LYS A 4 -6.28 64.51 -29.46
N PHE A 5 -5.49 63.80 -30.25
CA PHE A 5 -5.60 62.35 -30.51
C PHE A 5 -4.90 61.61 -29.36
N THR A 6 -5.67 60.96 -28.51
CA THR A 6 -5.14 60.07 -27.45
C THR A 6 -5.02 58.68 -28.04
N LEU A 7 -3.79 58.24 -28.27
CA LEU A 7 -3.46 56.89 -28.71
C LEU A 7 -3.59 55.94 -27.51
N PHE A 8 -4.61 55.12 -27.52
CA PHE A 8 -4.80 54.04 -26.53
C PHE A 8 -3.94 52.84 -26.97
N ILE A 9 -2.75 52.67 -26.37
CA ILE A 9 -1.94 51.46 -26.53
C ILE A 9 -2.51 50.44 -25.57
N CYS A 10 -3.31 49.50 -26.08
CA CYS A 10 -3.60 48.23 -25.39
C CYS A 10 -2.32 47.41 -25.35
N LEU A 11 -1.60 47.47 -24.24
CA LEU A 11 -0.62 46.43 -23.91
C LEU A 11 -1.41 45.15 -23.63
N LEU A 12 -1.48 44.26 -24.61
CA LEU A 12 -1.71 42.86 -24.40
C LEU A 12 -0.48 42.33 -23.62
N LEU A 13 -0.58 42.31 -22.31
CA LEU A 13 0.26 41.48 -21.48
C LEU A 13 -0.15 40.01 -21.79
N SER A 14 0.45 39.43 -22.80
CA SER A 14 0.57 38.00 -22.86
C SER A 14 1.36 37.62 -21.61
N GLN A 15 0.68 37.08 -20.61
CA GLN A 15 1.35 36.32 -19.56
C GLN A 15 2.06 35.19 -20.30
N LEU A 16 3.35 35.33 -20.53
CA LEU A 16 4.25 34.23 -20.76
C LEU A 16 4.21 33.44 -19.44
N ASN A 17 3.27 32.52 -19.33
CA ASN A 17 3.36 31.45 -18.33
C ASN A 17 4.69 30.77 -18.62
N ALA A 18 5.69 31.04 -17.77
CA ALA A 18 6.95 30.31 -17.86
C ALA A 18 6.59 28.84 -17.72
N GLN A 19 6.84 28.07 -18.77
CA GLN A 19 6.57 26.63 -18.76
C GLN A 19 7.36 26.04 -17.61
N GLN A 20 6.66 25.51 -16.61
CA GLN A 20 7.28 24.91 -15.44
C GLN A 20 8.02 23.64 -15.87
N THR A 21 9.20 23.42 -15.34
CA THR A 21 10.00 22.23 -15.63
C THR A 21 10.15 21.36 -14.39
N SER A 22 10.07 20.05 -14.60
CA SER A 22 10.32 19.06 -13.57
C SER A 22 11.23 17.99 -14.12
N THR A 23 12.32 17.69 -13.41
CA THR A 23 13.26 16.63 -13.78
C THR A 23 13.30 15.60 -12.68
N THR A 24 13.12 14.34 -13.05
CA THR A 24 13.23 13.20 -12.14
C THR A 24 14.49 12.41 -12.48
N THR A 25 15.33 12.18 -11.46
CA THR A 25 16.51 11.29 -11.56
C THR A 25 16.24 10.03 -10.75
N ILE A 26 16.45 8.88 -11.38
CA ILE A 26 16.15 7.57 -10.81
C ILE A 26 17.43 6.76 -10.64
N ASP A 27 17.63 6.21 -9.44
CA ASP A 27 18.63 5.18 -9.16
C ASP A 27 17.94 3.84 -8.92
N VAL A 28 17.88 3.03 -9.96
CA VAL A 28 17.20 1.73 -9.95
C VAL A 28 17.82 0.70 -8.99
N ASN A 29 19.04 0.94 -8.52
CA ASN A 29 19.74 0.04 -7.61
C ASN A 29 19.54 0.41 -6.12
N SER A 30 18.96 1.56 -5.85
CA SER A 30 18.73 2.07 -4.49
C SER A 30 17.27 1.84 -4.07
N VAL A 31 17.00 0.65 -3.51
CA VAL A 31 15.66 0.27 -3.05
C VAL A 31 15.27 1.10 -1.82
N GLN A 32 14.05 1.63 -1.83
CA GLN A 32 13.45 2.38 -0.73
C GLN A 32 12.41 1.54 0.00
N MET A 33 11.32 1.19 -0.64
CA MET A 33 10.28 0.30 -0.09
C MET A 33 10.38 -1.08 -0.75
N PRO A 34 10.82 -2.13 -0.01
CA PRO A 34 11.06 -3.47 -0.58
C PRO A 34 9.82 -4.19 -1.11
N ASN A 35 8.63 -3.87 -0.60
CA ASN A 35 7.36 -4.47 -1.00
C ASN A 35 6.37 -3.37 -1.40
N SER A 36 6.69 -2.62 -2.45
CA SER A 36 5.91 -1.44 -2.85
C SER A 36 4.46 -1.75 -3.22
N LYS A 37 4.12 -2.99 -3.58
CA LYS A 37 2.73 -3.44 -3.79
C LYS A 37 1.84 -3.18 -2.57
N PHE A 38 2.41 -3.18 -1.36
CA PHE A 38 1.70 -2.88 -0.11
C PHE A 38 1.32 -1.40 0.07
N LEU A 39 1.62 -0.53 -0.88
CA LEU A 39 1.04 0.83 -0.96
C LEU A 39 -0.47 0.82 -1.26
N PHE A 40 -0.99 -0.26 -1.84
CA PHE A 40 -2.39 -0.40 -2.24
C PHE A 40 -3.15 -1.41 -1.37
N GLY A 41 -2.97 -1.29 -0.05
CA GLY A 41 -3.77 -2.00 0.94
C GLY A 41 -5.12 -1.34 1.18
N ILE A 42 -6.04 -2.07 1.81
CA ILE A 42 -7.36 -1.58 2.19
C ILE A 42 -7.69 -1.93 3.64
N THR A 43 -8.50 -1.11 4.28
CA THR A 43 -9.13 -1.46 5.56
C THR A 43 -10.55 -1.94 5.28
N MET A 44 -10.90 -3.12 5.83
CA MET A 44 -12.24 -3.68 5.81
C MET A 44 -12.95 -3.36 7.13
N ASP A 45 -14.14 -2.80 7.05
CA ASP A 45 -14.93 -2.44 8.22
C ASP A 45 -15.66 -3.65 8.81
N SER A 46 -15.75 -3.74 10.14
CA SER A 46 -16.49 -4.80 10.84
C SER A 46 -17.99 -4.85 10.53
N ARG A 47 -18.54 -3.78 9.95
CA ARG A 47 -19.95 -3.71 9.51
C ARG A 47 -20.19 -4.27 8.11
N THR A 48 -19.18 -4.81 7.49
CA THR A 48 -19.23 -5.31 6.10
C THR A 48 -20.38 -6.30 5.84
N GLY A 49 -20.76 -7.10 6.82
CA GLY A 49 -21.85 -8.06 6.72
C GLY A 49 -23.05 -7.74 7.64
N MET A 50 -23.22 -6.48 8.06
CA MET A 50 -24.38 -6.08 8.87
C MET A 50 -25.55 -5.67 7.99
N LEU A 51 -26.77 -5.89 8.51
CA LEU A 51 -28.00 -5.43 7.86
C LEU A 51 -28.34 -4.01 8.30
N GLY A 52 -28.84 -3.22 7.36
CA GLY A 52 -29.45 -1.91 7.64
C GLY A 52 -30.82 -2.06 8.32
N THR A 53 -31.36 -0.93 8.78
CA THR A 53 -32.66 -0.88 9.50
C THR A 53 -33.86 -1.45 8.72
N ASN A 54 -33.75 -1.56 7.40
CA ASN A 54 -34.73 -2.13 6.48
C ASN A 54 -34.42 -3.58 6.06
N GLY A 55 -33.48 -4.25 6.73
CA GLY A 55 -33.10 -5.64 6.45
C GLY A 55 -32.22 -5.84 5.20
N THR A 56 -31.75 -4.76 4.56
CA THR A 56 -30.79 -4.85 3.45
C THR A 56 -29.36 -4.83 3.97
N SER A 57 -28.45 -5.57 3.32
CA SER A 57 -27.03 -5.50 3.65
C SER A 57 -26.50 -4.08 3.47
N ILE A 58 -25.74 -3.60 4.45
CA ILE A 58 -25.02 -2.32 4.37
C ILE A 58 -23.59 -2.50 3.88
N GLY A 59 -23.14 -3.74 3.67
CA GLY A 59 -21.80 -4.10 3.23
C GLY A 59 -21.74 -4.62 1.80
N TYR A 60 -20.58 -5.05 1.40
CA TYR A 60 -20.33 -5.61 0.07
C TYR A 60 -20.66 -7.11 -0.03
N PHE A 61 -20.86 -7.77 1.09
CA PHE A 61 -20.98 -9.23 1.18
C PHE A 61 -22.35 -9.67 1.67
N ASN A 62 -22.77 -10.83 1.17
CA ASN A 62 -23.84 -11.61 1.74
C ASN A 62 -23.39 -12.32 3.02
N PRO A 63 -24.33 -12.81 3.85
CA PRO A 63 -24.00 -13.56 5.07
C PRO A 63 -23.17 -14.84 4.85
N ASP A 64 -23.23 -15.42 3.66
CA ASP A 64 -22.47 -16.61 3.28
C ASP A 64 -21.02 -16.32 2.81
N GLY A 65 -20.60 -15.04 2.89
CA GLY A 65 -19.28 -14.61 2.46
C GLY A 65 -19.14 -14.32 0.96
N THR A 66 -20.19 -14.45 0.17
CA THR A 66 -20.19 -14.09 -1.23
C THR A 66 -20.43 -12.58 -1.40
N LEU A 67 -19.89 -12.01 -2.47
CA LEU A 67 -20.21 -10.61 -2.83
C LEU A 67 -21.69 -10.50 -3.24
N ILE A 68 -22.34 -9.40 -2.88
CA ILE A 68 -23.67 -9.10 -3.41
C ILE A 68 -23.57 -8.88 -4.93
N PRO A 69 -24.60 -9.27 -5.73
CA PRO A 69 -24.52 -9.26 -7.20
C PRO A 69 -24.11 -7.91 -7.79
N GLU A 70 -24.57 -6.81 -7.21
CA GLU A 70 -24.28 -5.45 -7.66
C GLU A 70 -22.82 -5.03 -7.43
N ILE A 71 -22.14 -5.64 -6.46
CA ILE A 71 -20.74 -5.37 -6.13
C ILE A 71 -19.78 -6.27 -6.93
N VAL A 72 -20.23 -7.45 -7.37
CA VAL A 72 -19.38 -8.38 -8.14
C VAL A 72 -18.62 -7.69 -9.28
N PRO A 73 -19.24 -6.93 -10.20
CA PRO A 73 -18.52 -6.31 -11.32
C PRO A 73 -17.56 -5.19 -10.90
N LEU A 74 -17.66 -4.71 -9.67
CA LEU A 74 -16.87 -3.59 -9.16
C LEU A 74 -15.69 -4.07 -8.30
N PHE A 75 -15.84 -5.18 -7.57
CA PHE A 75 -14.93 -5.57 -6.50
C PHE A 75 -14.35 -6.99 -6.61
N SER A 76 -14.91 -7.88 -7.46
CA SER A 76 -14.41 -9.26 -7.59
C SER A 76 -12.95 -9.33 -8.05
N ASP A 77 -12.55 -8.47 -9.00
CA ASP A 77 -11.20 -8.33 -9.55
C ASP A 77 -10.40 -7.16 -8.94
N PHE A 78 -10.93 -6.55 -7.86
CA PHE A 78 -10.29 -5.39 -7.25
C PHE A 78 -8.92 -5.75 -6.69
N PRO A 79 -7.85 -5.00 -7.01
CA PRO A 79 -6.52 -5.29 -6.53
C PRO A 79 -6.42 -4.99 -5.03
N VAL A 80 -6.08 -6.01 -4.25
CA VAL A 80 -5.84 -5.89 -2.81
C VAL A 80 -4.52 -6.57 -2.50
N SER A 81 -3.55 -5.82 -2.04
CA SER A 81 -2.23 -6.34 -1.69
C SER A 81 -2.10 -6.68 -0.21
N THR A 82 -2.77 -5.93 0.65
CA THR A 82 -2.81 -6.12 2.11
C THR A 82 -4.15 -5.59 2.64
N THR A 83 -4.60 -6.13 3.76
CA THR A 83 -5.87 -5.70 4.36
C THR A 83 -5.77 -5.59 5.86
N ARG A 84 -6.43 -4.57 6.44
CA ARG A 84 -6.62 -4.39 7.88
C ARG A 84 -8.07 -4.68 8.26
N TYR A 85 -8.29 -5.41 9.36
CA TYR A 85 -9.62 -5.81 9.84
C TYR A 85 -9.64 -5.92 11.38
N PRO A 86 -10.71 -5.63 12.08
CA PRO A 86 -11.97 -4.96 11.68
C PRO A 86 -11.87 -3.42 11.76
N GLY A 87 -10.75 -2.88 11.44
CA GLY A 87 -10.21 -1.57 11.73
C GLY A 87 -11.17 -0.39 11.57
N ASN A 88 -11.58 0.18 12.67
CA ASN A 88 -12.10 1.54 12.85
C ASN A 88 -12.39 1.79 14.35
N GLY A 89 -12.82 3.02 14.70
CA GLY A 89 -13.28 3.31 16.06
C GLY A 89 -14.48 2.47 16.51
N ILE A 90 -15.31 2.00 15.58
CA ILE A 90 -16.44 1.10 15.87
C ILE A 90 -15.94 -0.34 16.06
N GLY A 91 -14.93 -0.75 15.31
CA GLY A 91 -14.27 -2.05 15.45
C GLY A 91 -13.63 -2.29 16.82
N VAL A 92 -13.44 -1.24 17.61
CA VAL A 92 -12.99 -1.34 19.00
C VAL A 92 -13.97 -2.17 19.85
N GLY A 93 -15.27 -2.11 19.56
CA GLY A 93 -16.29 -2.93 20.23
C GLY A 93 -16.55 -4.27 19.54
N TYR A 94 -15.79 -4.65 18.54
CA TYR A 94 -16.00 -5.90 17.80
C TYR A 94 -15.68 -7.13 18.65
N ASP A 95 -16.71 -7.91 18.93
CA ASP A 95 -16.61 -9.18 19.61
C ASP A 95 -16.49 -10.32 18.58
N TRP A 96 -15.27 -10.71 18.28
CA TRP A 96 -14.99 -11.74 17.29
C TRP A 96 -15.64 -13.09 17.63
N LYS A 97 -15.82 -13.40 18.93
CA LYS A 97 -16.48 -14.64 19.39
C LYS A 97 -17.94 -14.71 18.97
N LYS A 98 -18.59 -13.56 18.80
CA LYS A 98 -19.96 -13.46 18.28
C LYS A 98 -20.03 -13.44 16.76
N SER A 99 -18.87 -13.49 16.08
CA SER A 99 -18.78 -13.36 14.63
C SER A 99 -18.21 -14.59 13.94
N ILE A 100 -18.17 -15.71 14.63
CA ILE A 100 -17.70 -17.02 14.15
C ILE A 100 -18.80 -18.07 14.27
N GLY A 101 -18.59 -19.22 13.65
CA GLY A 101 -19.51 -20.36 13.71
C GLY A 101 -20.68 -20.27 12.74
N LEU A 102 -21.31 -21.42 12.51
CA LEU A 102 -22.41 -21.59 11.56
C LEU A 102 -23.69 -22.08 12.25
N PRO A 103 -24.86 -21.74 11.68
CA PRO A 103 -25.04 -20.79 10.56
C PRO A 103 -24.85 -19.33 11.01
N ALA A 104 -24.33 -18.49 10.12
CA ALA A 104 -24.07 -17.09 10.40
C ALA A 104 -25.33 -16.32 10.89
N SER A 105 -26.50 -16.66 10.35
CA SER A 105 -27.80 -16.11 10.76
C SER A 105 -28.21 -16.41 12.22
N SER A 106 -27.55 -17.37 12.88
CA SER A 106 -27.79 -17.73 14.29
C SER A 106 -26.78 -17.08 15.26
N ARG A 107 -25.88 -16.24 14.76
CA ARG A 107 -24.90 -15.54 15.58
C ARG A 107 -25.55 -14.54 16.53
N PRO A 108 -25.01 -14.39 17.75
CA PRO A 108 -25.54 -13.42 18.71
C PRO A 108 -25.37 -11.98 18.19
N ASN A 109 -26.34 -11.14 18.49
CA ASN A 109 -26.23 -9.69 18.21
C ASN A 109 -25.11 -9.06 19.04
N GLN A 110 -24.46 -8.07 18.47
CA GLN A 110 -23.46 -7.25 19.14
C GLN A 110 -23.66 -5.76 18.82
N SER A 111 -23.33 -4.90 19.76
CA SER A 111 -23.57 -3.45 19.66
C SER A 111 -22.33 -2.72 19.18
N LEU A 112 -21.95 -2.91 17.91
CA LEU A 112 -20.75 -2.27 17.33
C LEU A 112 -20.85 -0.74 17.34
N LEU A 113 -22.06 -0.19 17.18
CA LEU A 113 -22.31 1.24 17.18
C LEU A 113 -22.62 1.81 18.57
N GLY A 114 -22.59 0.97 19.61
CA GLY A 114 -23.00 1.39 20.93
C GLY A 114 -24.39 2.01 20.93
N ASN A 115 -24.52 3.22 21.48
CA ASN A 115 -25.78 3.96 21.52
C ASN A 115 -26.21 4.56 20.15
N LEU A 116 -25.37 4.46 19.12
CA LEU A 116 -25.63 5.05 17.80
C LEU A 116 -26.43 4.13 16.86
N GLY A 117 -26.68 2.88 17.25
CA GLY A 117 -27.43 1.94 16.45
C GLY A 117 -27.87 0.68 17.20
N PRO A 118 -28.80 -0.11 16.63
CA PRO A 118 -29.26 -1.34 17.23
C PRO A 118 -28.15 -2.40 17.25
N ALA A 119 -28.20 -3.29 18.23
CA ALA A 119 -27.37 -4.49 18.22
C ALA A 119 -27.77 -5.42 17.07
N GLN A 120 -26.80 -5.94 16.33
CA GLN A 120 -27.02 -6.79 15.15
C GLN A 120 -26.01 -7.94 15.13
N ALA A 121 -26.36 -9.04 14.45
CA ALA A 121 -25.42 -10.10 14.14
C ALA A 121 -24.44 -9.62 13.05
N VAL A 122 -23.19 -9.99 13.21
CA VAL A 122 -22.17 -9.83 12.16
C VAL A 122 -22.11 -11.12 11.36
N GLU A 123 -22.83 -11.17 10.25
CA GLU A 123 -22.94 -12.38 9.44
C GLU A 123 -21.69 -12.62 8.58
N PHE A 124 -21.12 -11.59 7.97
CA PHE A 124 -19.78 -11.64 7.39
C PHE A 124 -18.75 -11.35 8.50
N GLY A 125 -18.40 -12.38 9.24
CA GLY A 125 -17.51 -12.29 10.39
C GLY A 125 -16.06 -12.63 10.07
N PHE A 126 -15.34 -13.10 11.10
CA PHE A 126 -13.90 -13.34 10.97
C PHE A 126 -13.57 -14.49 10.02
N ASP A 127 -14.33 -15.59 10.05
CA ASP A 127 -14.08 -16.76 9.18
C ASP A 127 -14.38 -16.43 7.71
N GLU A 128 -15.46 -15.70 7.43
CA GLU A 128 -15.79 -15.23 6.08
C GLU A 128 -14.74 -14.25 5.57
N PHE A 129 -14.26 -13.34 6.42
CA PHE A 129 -13.18 -12.43 6.08
C PHE A 129 -11.90 -13.19 5.71
N MET A 130 -11.48 -14.18 6.51
CA MET A 130 -10.29 -15.00 6.22
C MET A 130 -10.47 -15.84 4.95
N SER A 131 -11.67 -16.38 4.72
CA SER A 131 -12.00 -17.10 3.48
C SER A 131 -11.92 -16.19 2.25
N TRP A 132 -12.40 -14.96 2.36
CA TRP A 132 -12.28 -13.96 1.30
C TRP A 132 -10.82 -13.57 1.02
N THR A 133 -10.00 -13.36 2.04
CA THR A 133 -8.57 -13.06 1.85
C THR A 133 -7.85 -14.21 1.14
N ALA A 134 -8.14 -15.45 1.51
CA ALA A 134 -7.59 -16.63 0.85
C ALA A 134 -8.05 -16.73 -0.61
N ALA A 135 -9.33 -16.46 -0.90
CA ALA A 135 -9.86 -16.44 -2.27
C ALA A 135 -9.23 -15.32 -3.14
N LYS A 136 -8.77 -14.23 -2.52
CA LYS A 136 -7.97 -13.18 -3.18
C LYS A 136 -6.50 -13.57 -3.40
N GLY A 137 -6.07 -14.75 -2.95
CA GLY A 137 -4.67 -15.18 -3.03
C GLY A 137 -3.74 -14.47 -2.06
N MET A 138 -4.28 -13.83 -1.03
CA MET A 138 -3.48 -13.14 0.00
C MET A 138 -2.84 -14.15 0.93
N SER A 139 -1.60 -13.88 1.32
CA SER A 139 -0.94 -14.60 2.40
C SER A 139 -1.49 -14.14 3.77
N PRO A 140 -1.52 -14.99 4.79
CA PRO A 140 -1.83 -14.56 6.15
C PRO A 140 -0.93 -13.44 6.69
N GLN A 141 0.26 -13.28 6.11
CA GLN A 141 1.18 -12.16 6.42
C GLN A 141 0.69 -10.83 5.85
N ASP A 142 -0.23 -10.85 4.89
CA ASP A 142 -0.79 -9.64 4.27
C ASP A 142 -1.99 -9.12 5.07
N VAL A 143 -2.43 -9.87 6.08
CA VAL A 143 -3.58 -9.54 6.94
C VAL A 143 -3.09 -8.87 8.21
N HIS A 144 -3.68 -7.72 8.54
CA HIS A 144 -3.42 -6.94 9.73
C HIS A 144 -4.66 -6.89 10.61
N ILE A 145 -4.65 -7.60 11.73
CA ILE A 145 -5.79 -7.64 12.67
C ILE A 145 -5.66 -6.56 13.72
N MET A 146 -6.70 -5.76 13.92
CA MET A 146 -6.81 -4.81 15.00
C MET A 146 -7.63 -5.43 16.14
N VAL A 147 -7.05 -5.55 17.33
CA VAL A 147 -7.75 -6.05 18.51
C VAL A 147 -8.34 -4.90 19.34
N SER A 148 -9.49 -5.15 19.96
CA SER A 148 -9.99 -4.26 21.03
C SER A 148 -9.05 -4.31 22.22
N ILE A 149 -8.94 -3.18 22.95
CA ILE A 149 -8.10 -3.05 24.15
C ILE A 149 -8.91 -2.57 25.36
N TYR A 150 -10.25 -2.52 25.27
CA TYR A 150 -11.13 -1.94 26.28
C TYR A 150 -11.88 -3.04 27.02
N ASP A 151 -11.68 -3.06 28.33
CA ASP A 151 -12.30 -3.99 29.28
C ASP A 151 -13.43 -3.30 30.04
N SER A 152 -14.59 -3.95 30.10
CA SER A 152 -15.74 -3.46 30.88
C SER A 152 -15.48 -3.41 32.40
N ALA A 153 -14.48 -4.12 32.87
CA ALA A 153 -14.09 -4.13 34.30
C ALA A 153 -13.10 -3.01 34.68
N THR A 154 -12.64 -2.21 33.69
CA THR A 154 -11.65 -1.15 33.92
C THR A 154 -12.29 0.23 33.99
N VAL A 155 -11.56 1.21 34.58
CA VAL A 155 -11.99 2.62 34.63
C VAL A 155 -12.22 3.24 33.22
N TRP A 156 -11.73 2.60 32.18
CA TRP A 156 -11.81 3.07 30.79
C TRP A 156 -13.21 2.91 30.18
N ALA A 157 -14.09 2.11 30.79
CA ALA A 157 -15.45 1.92 30.30
C ALA A 157 -16.24 3.23 30.17
N ASP A 158 -15.99 4.21 31.04
CA ASP A 158 -16.65 5.51 30.97
C ASP A 158 -16.21 6.36 29.79
N GLN A 159 -15.00 6.15 29.26
CA GLN A 159 -14.47 6.88 28.11
C GLN A 159 -14.99 6.35 26.79
N ILE A 160 -15.46 5.11 26.76
CA ILE A 160 -16.00 4.44 25.58
C ILE A 160 -17.53 4.29 25.62
N GLN A 161 -18.23 5.24 26.22
CA GLN A 161 -19.69 5.22 26.42
C GLN A 161 -20.52 4.85 25.20
N GLN A 162 -19.98 5.08 24.00
CA GLN A 162 -20.65 4.79 22.74
C GLN A 162 -20.22 3.46 22.11
N ARG A 163 -19.36 2.68 22.78
CA ARG A 163 -18.79 1.45 22.25
C ARG A 163 -18.96 0.31 23.24
N GLN A 164 -18.94 -0.90 22.70
CA GLN A 164 -19.00 -2.09 23.52
C GLN A 164 -17.61 -2.36 24.12
N ALA A 165 -17.47 -2.23 25.46
CA ALA A 165 -16.33 -2.78 26.18
C ALA A 165 -16.51 -4.29 26.35
N LEU A 166 -15.44 -5.06 26.21
CA LEU A 166 -15.43 -6.52 26.25
C LEU A 166 -15.02 -7.03 27.65
N PRO A 167 -15.67 -8.04 28.21
CA PRO A 167 -15.25 -8.60 29.49
C PRO A 167 -13.94 -9.36 29.33
N ASN A 168 -13.05 -9.27 30.32
CA ASN A 168 -11.76 -9.97 30.36
C ASN A 168 -10.97 -9.83 29.05
N ILE A 169 -10.65 -8.60 28.68
CA ILE A 169 -10.05 -8.29 27.38
C ILE A 169 -8.72 -9.02 27.12
N ILE A 170 -7.93 -9.28 28.17
CA ILE A 170 -6.64 -10.00 28.05
C ILE A 170 -6.89 -11.41 27.50
N GLN A 171 -7.78 -12.15 28.16
CA GLN A 171 -8.14 -13.51 27.71
C GLN A 171 -8.87 -13.49 26.37
N HIS A 172 -9.71 -12.46 26.13
CA HIS A 172 -10.43 -12.30 24.86
C HIS A 172 -9.47 -12.18 23.66
N CYS A 173 -8.38 -11.44 23.80
CA CYS A 173 -7.34 -11.29 22.77
C CYS A 173 -6.49 -12.56 22.64
N ALA A 174 -6.12 -13.21 23.74
CA ALA A 174 -5.42 -14.49 23.73
C ALA A 174 -6.23 -15.58 23.02
N ASP A 175 -7.51 -15.68 23.31
CA ASP A 175 -8.45 -16.59 22.67
C ASP A 175 -8.54 -16.34 21.15
N TRP A 176 -8.47 -15.08 20.71
CA TRP A 176 -8.50 -14.77 19.27
C TRP A 176 -7.24 -15.24 18.55
N VAL A 177 -6.07 -15.04 19.16
CA VAL A 177 -4.80 -15.56 18.61
C VAL A 177 -4.80 -17.08 18.61
N GLU A 178 -5.32 -17.73 19.64
CA GLU A 178 -5.48 -19.19 19.67
C GLU A 178 -6.41 -19.68 18.56
N TYR A 179 -7.59 -19.07 18.43
CA TYR A 179 -8.53 -19.38 17.34
C TYR A 179 -7.87 -19.23 15.97
N ALA A 180 -7.11 -18.15 15.76
CA ALA A 180 -6.49 -17.87 14.47
C ALA A 180 -5.27 -18.75 14.17
N ASN A 181 -4.41 -19.02 15.16
CA ASN A 181 -3.06 -19.50 14.90
C ASN A 181 -2.70 -20.84 15.57
N ALA A 182 -3.39 -21.26 16.65
CA ALA A 182 -3.03 -22.50 17.30
C ALA A 182 -3.43 -23.73 16.46
N PRO A 183 -2.61 -24.79 16.43
CA PRO A 183 -2.96 -26.04 15.77
C PRO A 183 -4.05 -26.78 16.55
N ASN A 184 -4.99 -27.44 15.85
CA ASN A 184 -6.01 -28.31 16.47
C ASN A 184 -5.39 -29.68 16.81
N ASN A 185 -4.60 -29.70 17.89
CA ASN A 185 -3.89 -30.89 18.35
C ASN A 185 -4.13 -31.21 19.84
N GLY A 186 -5.10 -30.53 20.47
CA GLY A 186 -5.43 -30.65 21.88
C GLY A 186 -4.46 -29.92 22.83
N SER A 187 -3.57 -29.04 22.32
CA SER A 187 -2.61 -28.33 23.17
C SER A 187 -3.24 -27.23 24.03
N ASN A 188 -4.34 -26.60 23.55
CA ASN A 188 -5.09 -25.54 24.23
C ASN A 188 -4.18 -24.54 24.99
N PRO A 189 -3.32 -23.77 24.28
CA PRO A 189 -2.32 -22.93 24.93
C PRO A 189 -2.90 -21.76 25.75
N GLY A 190 -4.10 -21.28 25.40
CA GLY A 190 -4.81 -20.22 26.12
C GLY A 190 -5.51 -20.71 27.37
N GLY A 191 -5.68 -22.03 27.53
CA GLY A 191 -6.48 -22.63 28.60
C GLY A 191 -7.99 -22.37 28.46
N GLY A 192 -8.79 -22.96 29.30
CA GLY A 192 -10.26 -22.79 29.24
C GLY A 192 -10.86 -23.45 28.01
N THR A 193 -11.52 -22.67 27.16
CA THR A 193 -12.09 -23.14 25.89
C THR A 193 -10.97 -23.41 24.88
N ASP A 194 -10.95 -24.60 24.26
CA ASP A 194 -10.03 -24.91 23.17
C ASP A 194 -10.54 -24.22 21.87
N TRP A 195 -10.02 -23.05 21.60
CA TRP A 195 -10.43 -22.23 20.44
C TRP A 195 -9.94 -22.79 19.11
N ALA A 196 -8.84 -23.55 19.09
CA ALA A 196 -8.41 -24.26 17.90
C ALA A 196 -9.39 -25.37 17.51
N ALA A 197 -9.93 -26.10 18.51
CA ALA A 197 -10.98 -27.09 18.28
C ALA A 197 -12.29 -26.42 17.81
N ILE A 198 -12.65 -25.25 18.34
CA ILE A 198 -13.82 -24.48 17.87
C ILE A 198 -13.64 -24.06 16.41
N ARG A 199 -12.45 -23.54 16.02
CA ARG A 199 -12.15 -23.21 14.61
C ARG A 199 -12.34 -24.43 13.70
N SER A 200 -11.81 -25.59 14.10
CA SER A 200 -11.96 -26.83 13.35
C SER A 200 -13.44 -27.24 13.23
N ALA A 201 -14.21 -27.13 14.32
CA ALA A 201 -15.64 -27.42 14.31
C ALA A 201 -16.43 -26.46 13.39
N ASN A 202 -15.93 -25.23 13.21
CA ASN A 202 -16.48 -24.24 12.26
C ASN A 202 -16.07 -24.50 10.80
N GLY A 203 -15.32 -25.57 10.51
CA GLY A 203 -14.92 -25.96 9.17
C GLY A 203 -13.52 -25.49 8.75
N HIS A 204 -12.75 -24.91 9.66
CA HIS A 204 -11.40 -24.38 9.39
C HIS A 204 -10.36 -25.12 10.24
N ASP A 205 -10.03 -26.36 9.85
CA ASP A 205 -9.14 -27.24 10.63
C ASP A 205 -7.70 -26.68 10.73
N SER A 206 -7.17 -26.14 9.63
CA SER A 206 -5.84 -25.55 9.61
C SER A 206 -5.83 -24.15 10.25
N PRO A 207 -4.76 -23.78 10.99
CA PRO A 207 -4.56 -22.41 11.44
C PRO A 207 -4.58 -21.40 10.28
N TYR A 208 -5.14 -20.22 10.49
CA TYR A 208 -5.05 -19.12 9.54
C TYR A 208 -3.62 -18.58 9.46
N GLY A 209 -2.86 -18.59 10.56
CA GLY A 209 -1.45 -18.23 10.58
C GLY A 209 -1.18 -16.72 10.45
N ILE A 210 -2.08 -15.89 10.96
CA ILE A 210 -1.99 -14.42 10.90
C ILE A 210 -0.77 -13.95 11.69
N LYS A 211 0.02 -13.05 11.07
CA LYS A 211 1.26 -12.55 11.69
C LYS A 211 1.14 -11.17 12.29
N LEU A 212 0.30 -10.28 11.78
CA LEU A 212 0.31 -8.88 12.17
C LEU A 212 -0.92 -8.50 13.02
N TRP A 213 -0.67 -8.05 14.26
CA TRP A 213 -1.71 -7.74 15.25
C TRP A 213 -1.51 -6.33 15.81
N ASN A 214 -2.53 -5.47 15.68
CA ASN A 214 -2.49 -4.07 16.11
C ASN A 214 -3.24 -3.85 17.42
N MET A 215 -2.63 -3.16 18.36
CA MET A 215 -3.20 -2.88 19.67
C MET A 215 -4.09 -1.63 19.61
N GLY A 216 -5.39 -1.86 19.45
CA GLY A 216 -6.42 -0.82 19.44
C GLY A 216 -6.49 -0.01 18.15
N ASN A 217 -7.43 0.95 18.12
CA ASN A 217 -7.63 1.91 17.05
C ASN A 217 -7.71 3.33 17.63
N GLU A 218 -6.85 4.22 17.16
CA GLU A 218 -6.83 5.65 17.56
C GLU A 218 -6.94 5.91 19.07
N PRO A 219 -6.18 5.20 19.93
CA PRO A 219 -6.29 5.36 21.36
C PRO A 219 -5.93 6.77 21.85
N TRP A 220 -5.32 7.58 21.00
CA TRP A 220 -5.02 9.00 21.24
C TRP A 220 -6.24 9.93 21.09
N ALA A 221 -7.37 9.45 20.61
CA ALA A 221 -8.57 10.28 20.46
C ALA A 221 -9.01 10.82 21.82
N SER A 222 -9.61 12.02 21.82
CA SER A 222 -9.99 12.72 23.07
C SER A 222 -11.03 11.97 23.91
N HIS A 223 -11.81 11.12 23.26
CA HIS A 223 -12.81 10.26 23.90
C HIS A 223 -12.24 8.87 24.29
N GLU A 224 -10.96 8.65 24.09
CA GLU A 224 -10.20 7.46 24.48
C GLU A 224 -9.20 7.85 25.59
N PHE A 225 -7.90 7.60 25.40
CA PHE A 225 -6.88 8.00 26.39
C PHE A 225 -6.42 9.47 26.23
N GLY A 226 -6.67 10.09 25.08
CA GLY A 226 -6.21 11.44 24.72
C GLY A 226 -4.77 11.50 24.23
N ALA A 227 -4.47 12.46 23.35
CA ALA A 227 -3.16 12.63 22.70
C ALA A 227 -2.11 13.29 23.61
N THR A 228 -2.04 12.88 24.87
CA THR A 228 -1.08 13.36 25.88
C THR A 228 -0.08 12.26 26.27
N THR A 229 1.03 12.64 26.91
CA THR A 229 1.98 11.65 27.45
C THR A 229 1.33 10.76 28.52
N ALA A 230 0.47 11.33 29.37
CA ALA A 230 -0.28 10.57 30.36
C ALA A 230 -1.27 9.58 29.72
N GLY A 231 -1.93 10.00 28.63
CA GLY A 231 -2.78 9.12 27.85
C GLY A 231 -2.00 7.97 27.24
N CYS A 232 -0.80 8.23 26.71
CA CYS A 232 0.10 7.20 26.21
C CYS A 232 0.54 6.22 27.31
N ASP A 233 0.88 6.70 28.52
CA ASP A 233 1.25 5.85 29.65
C ASP A 233 0.10 4.92 30.05
N SER A 234 -1.12 5.45 30.04
CA SER A 234 -2.33 4.67 30.30
C SER A 234 -2.55 3.60 29.23
N TYR A 235 -2.39 3.96 27.96
CA TYR A 235 -2.46 3.02 26.85
C TYR A 235 -1.42 1.89 27.01
N LEU A 236 -0.16 2.22 27.27
CA LEU A 236 0.91 1.24 27.46
C LEU A 236 0.63 0.31 28.65
N THR A 237 0.04 0.83 29.73
CA THR A 237 -0.35 0.03 30.90
C THR A 237 -1.42 -1.01 30.54
N VAL A 238 -2.40 -0.62 29.73
CA VAL A 238 -3.50 -1.51 29.31
C VAL A 238 -3.01 -2.57 28.35
N ILE A 239 -2.19 -2.22 27.36
CA ILE A 239 -1.81 -3.15 26.28
C ILE A 239 -0.70 -4.13 26.68
N THR A 240 0.15 -3.79 27.65
CA THR A 240 1.29 -4.66 28.03
C THR A 240 0.83 -6.07 28.42
N PRO A 241 -0.13 -6.28 29.34
CA PRO A 241 -0.59 -7.62 29.68
C PRO A 241 -1.32 -8.34 28.53
N ILE A 242 -1.96 -7.60 27.62
CA ILE A 242 -2.57 -8.17 26.41
C ILE A 242 -1.46 -8.73 25.50
N ILE A 243 -0.41 -7.96 25.26
CA ILE A 243 0.74 -8.38 24.44
C ILE A 243 1.41 -9.62 25.03
N ASP A 244 1.59 -9.66 26.34
CA ASP A 244 2.19 -10.81 27.00
C ASP A 244 1.33 -12.07 26.81
N ALA A 245 0.02 -11.95 26.96
CA ALA A 245 -0.91 -13.05 26.79
C ALA A 245 -0.95 -13.59 25.36
N ILE A 246 -1.02 -12.71 24.34
CA ILE A 246 -1.08 -13.17 22.94
C ILE A 246 0.24 -13.74 22.44
N LEU A 247 1.39 -13.21 22.90
CA LEU A 247 2.71 -13.77 22.60
C LEU A 247 2.97 -15.10 23.32
N ALA A 248 2.28 -15.38 24.43
CA ALA A 248 2.32 -16.70 25.07
C ALA A 248 1.62 -17.76 24.23
N ILE A 249 0.61 -17.38 23.43
CA ILE A 249 -0.09 -18.29 22.49
C ILE A 249 0.76 -18.54 21.25
N ASP A 250 1.21 -17.46 20.60
CA ASP A 250 2.04 -17.54 19.38
C ASP A 250 3.18 -16.49 19.44
N PRO A 251 4.40 -16.90 19.83
CA PRO A 251 5.53 -15.99 19.91
C PRO A 251 6.07 -15.53 18.55
N SER A 252 5.56 -16.06 17.45
CA SER A 252 5.97 -15.71 16.10
C SER A 252 5.18 -14.57 15.46
N ILE A 253 4.18 -14.03 16.17
CA ILE A 253 3.38 -12.90 15.68
C ILE A 253 4.08 -11.57 15.89
N HIS A 254 3.69 -10.61 15.07
CA HIS A 254 4.21 -9.26 15.05
C HIS A 254 3.20 -8.29 15.67
N ILE A 255 3.61 -7.59 16.71
CA ILE A 255 2.76 -6.65 17.43
C ILE A 255 3.00 -5.23 16.93
N THR A 256 1.96 -4.55 16.50
CA THR A 256 2.01 -3.12 16.17
C THR A 256 1.23 -2.30 17.16
N LEU A 257 1.77 -1.12 17.49
CA LEU A 257 1.12 -0.19 18.40
C LEU A 257 0.54 0.99 17.63
N ALA A 258 -0.72 1.29 17.94
CA ALA A 258 -1.36 2.48 17.41
C ALA A 258 -0.67 3.75 17.90
N THR A 259 -0.36 4.69 17.01
CA THR A 259 0.27 5.97 17.33
C THR A 259 -0.33 7.12 16.53
N VAL A 260 -0.26 8.31 17.10
CA VAL A 260 -0.69 9.53 16.41
C VAL A 260 0.35 9.97 15.37
N GLY A 261 -0.10 10.38 14.20
CA GLY A 261 0.75 10.95 13.16
C GLY A 261 1.01 12.45 13.41
N THR A 262 1.92 12.76 14.30
CA THR A 262 2.35 14.14 14.60
C THR A 262 3.87 14.26 14.52
N ASN A 263 4.38 15.49 14.52
CA ASN A 263 5.81 15.74 14.53
C ASN A 263 6.52 14.94 15.63
N VAL A 264 7.68 14.39 15.30
CA VAL A 264 8.55 13.71 16.25
C VAL A 264 9.13 14.75 17.21
N GLY A 265 9.04 14.46 18.51
CA GLY A 265 9.56 15.35 19.55
C GLY A 265 9.58 14.66 20.91
N PRO A 266 10.28 15.22 21.92
CA PRO A 266 10.58 14.53 23.16
C PRO A 266 9.36 14.20 24.03
N ASN A 267 8.23 14.86 23.80
CA ASN A 267 7.00 14.70 24.58
C ASN A 267 5.80 14.29 23.72
N THR A 268 6.05 13.57 22.62
CA THR A 268 4.98 13.08 21.74
C THR A 268 4.55 11.66 22.12
N TRP A 269 3.38 11.26 21.66
CA TRP A 269 2.84 9.92 21.86
C TRP A 269 3.82 8.83 21.40
N HIS A 270 4.32 8.92 20.15
CA HIS A 270 5.26 7.94 19.60
C HIS A 270 6.62 7.96 20.31
N SER A 271 7.13 9.12 20.68
CA SER A 271 8.35 9.22 21.48
C SER A 271 8.19 8.51 22.82
N ARG A 272 7.01 8.62 23.45
CA ARG A 272 6.71 7.93 24.69
C ARG A 272 6.70 6.42 24.52
N ILE A 273 6.13 5.91 23.40
CA ILE A 273 6.19 4.48 23.05
C ILE A 273 7.64 4.03 22.85
N LEU A 274 8.38 4.73 21.98
CA LEU A 274 9.75 4.34 21.58
C LEU A 274 10.72 4.29 22.77
N ASN A 275 10.52 5.14 23.78
CA ASN A 275 11.34 5.17 25.00
C ASN A 275 10.72 4.39 26.17
N SER A 276 9.66 3.61 25.94
CA SER A 276 9.00 2.85 27.00
C SER A 276 9.77 1.57 27.35
N PRO A 277 9.58 1.04 28.58
CA PRO A 277 10.09 -0.28 28.95
C PRO A 277 9.59 -1.38 27.98
N LEU A 278 8.37 -1.26 27.47
CA LEU A 278 7.80 -2.22 26.51
C LEU A 278 8.59 -2.25 25.19
N ALA A 279 8.99 -1.09 24.65
CA ALA A 279 9.83 -1.04 23.47
C ALA A 279 11.18 -1.76 23.66
N ALA A 280 11.77 -1.63 24.86
CA ALA A 280 13.03 -2.27 25.20
C ALA A 280 12.96 -3.81 25.30
N THR A 281 11.75 -4.40 25.36
CA THR A 281 11.57 -5.87 25.43
C THR A 281 11.76 -6.59 24.11
N GLY A 282 11.76 -5.90 22.97
CA GLY A 282 11.74 -6.49 21.64
C GLY A 282 10.40 -7.14 21.23
N LYS A 283 9.33 -6.94 22.02
CA LYS A 283 8.00 -7.49 21.74
C LYS A 283 7.21 -6.70 20.69
N ILE A 284 7.63 -5.45 20.41
CA ILE A 284 6.98 -4.57 19.43
C ILE A 284 7.65 -4.75 18.08
N TYR A 285 6.87 -4.97 17.05
CA TYR A 285 7.32 -5.03 15.67
C TYR A 285 7.30 -3.66 14.99
N GLY A 286 6.30 -2.84 15.26
CA GLY A 286 6.16 -1.56 14.59
C GLY A 286 5.14 -0.61 15.19
N LEU A 287 5.10 0.61 14.64
CA LEU A 287 4.13 1.63 14.95
C LEU A 287 3.12 1.78 13.81
N SER A 288 1.85 2.00 14.18
CA SER A 288 0.73 2.11 13.22
C SER A 288 0.05 3.47 13.35
N PRO A 289 0.56 4.52 12.68
CA PRO A 289 -0.12 5.81 12.58
C PRO A 289 -1.28 5.77 11.58
N HIS A 290 -2.15 6.82 11.64
CA HIS A 290 -3.19 7.10 10.66
C HIS A 290 -2.96 8.45 10.01
N ALA A 291 -3.28 8.61 8.71
CA ALA A 291 -3.07 9.82 7.93
C ALA A 291 -4.32 10.26 7.17
N PHE A 292 -4.75 11.49 7.41
CA PHE A 292 -5.88 12.09 6.70
C PHE A 292 -5.47 13.46 6.14
N PRO A 293 -4.59 13.51 5.11
CA PRO A 293 -4.16 14.78 4.53
C PRO A 293 -5.34 15.50 3.86
N VAL A 294 -5.32 16.83 3.98
CA VAL A 294 -6.27 17.72 3.34
C VAL A 294 -5.55 19.02 2.97
N GLU A 295 -5.91 19.65 1.87
CA GLU A 295 -5.20 20.84 1.37
C GLU A 295 -5.63 22.16 2.06
N SER A 296 -6.31 22.10 3.17
CA SER A 296 -6.69 23.26 3.97
C SER A 296 -5.69 23.50 5.11
N GLY A 297 -4.97 24.60 5.06
CA GLY A 297 -3.99 24.99 6.08
C GLY A 297 -2.61 24.34 5.94
N SER A 298 -1.62 24.90 6.63
CA SER A 298 -0.21 24.51 6.48
C SER A 298 0.12 23.12 7.01
N ASN A 299 -0.54 22.70 8.10
CA ASN A 299 -0.18 21.45 8.80
C ASN A 299 -0.88 20.20 8.24
N THR A 300 -1.80 20.38 7.31
CA THR A 300 -2.63 19.29 6.76
C THR A 300 -2.29 18.96 5.30
N LYS A 301 -1.35 19.68 4.70
CA LYS A 301 -0.87 19.41 3.32
C LYS A 301 -0.16 18.08 3.22
N VAL A 302 -0.24 17.45 2.04
CA VAL A 302 0.44 16.18 1.74
C VAL A 302 1.93 16.27 2.05
N SER A 303 2.61 17.35 1.65
CA SER A 303 4.04 17.53 1.91
C SER A 303 4.40 17.50 3.40
N ASN A 304 3.57 18.08 4.26
CA ASN A 304 3.79 18.04 5.71
C ASN A 304 3.56 16.65 6.29
N PHE A 305 2.51 15.95 5.84
CA PHE A 305 2.29 14.56 6.25
C PHE A 305 3.46 13.67 5.83
N VAL A 306 3.94 13.79 4.58
CA VAL A 306 5.10 13.03 4.10
C VAL A 306 6.33 13.31 4.95
N SER A 307 6.60 14.58 5.31
CA SER A 307 7.71 14.95 6.19
C SER A 307 7.56 14.33 7.59
N ILE A 308 6.39 14.45 8.20
CA ILE A 308 6.11 13.89 9.53
C ILE A 308 6.31 12.36 9.53
N TYR A 309 5.82 11.68 8.52
CA TYR A 309 5.94 10.23 8.43
C TYR A 309 7.34 9.76 8.05
N SER A 310 8.11 10.57 7.31
CA SER A 310 9.54 10.33 7.12
C SER A 310 10.29 10.33 8.46
N ASP A 311 10.09 11.38 9.26
CA ASP A 311 10.73 11.48 10.58
C ASP A 311 10.31 10.33 11.51
N LEU A 312 9.04 9.91 11.45
CA LEU A 312 8.54 8.78 12.24
C LEU A 312 9.12 7.45 11.75
N ALA A 313 9.22 7.24 10.44
CA ALA A 313 9.82 6.04 9.86
C ALA A 313 11.29 5.91 10.24
N ASP A 314 12.05 7.01 10.18
CA ASP A 314 13.45 7.08 10.61
C ASP A 314 13.59 6.79 12.12
N SER A 315 12.69 7.35 12.93
CA SER A 315 12.65 7.09 14.37
C SER A 315 12.35 5.63 14.68
N CYS A 316 11.42 5.01 13.94
CA CYS A 316 11.14 3.58 14.04
C CYS A 316 12.37 2.76 13.66
N GLN A 317 13.06 3.12 12.59
CA GLN A 317 14.25 2.41 12.10
C GLN A 317 15.39 2.42 13.14
N VAL A 318 15.63 3.56 13.78
CA VAL A 318 16.64 3.69 14.87
C VAL A 318 16.35 2.72 16.01
N HIS A 319 15.07 2.42 16.29
CA HIS A 319 14.65 1.49 17.33
C HIS A 319 14.43 0.05 16.84
N GLY A 320 14.78 -0.25 15.59
CA GLY A 320 14.58 -1.58 14.97
C GLY A 320 13.11 -1.92 14.71
N LEU A 321 12.22 -0.94 14.67
CA LEU A 321 10.78 -1.08 14.45
C LEU A 321 10.40 -0.73 13.00
N LYS A 322 9.26 -1.23 12.52
CA LYS A 322 8.65 -0.86 11.24
C LYS A 322 7.60 0.24 11.42
N MET A 323 7.35 1.00 10.37
CA MET A 323 6.18 1.85 10.27
C MET A 323 5.14 1.19 9.36
N ILE A 324 3.89 1.13 9.83
CA ILE A 324 2.75 0.54 9.13
C ILE A 324 1.64 1.56 9.16
N LEU A 325 1.31 2.15 8.03
CA LEU A 325 0.20 3.11 7.98
C LEU A 325 -1.13 2.35 8.06
N GLY A 326 -1.74 2.39 9.25
CA GLY A 326 -2.94 1.62 9.58
C GLY A 326 -4.13 2.03 8.72
N ASP A 327 -4.40 3.32 8.65
CA ASP A 327 -5.45 3.91 7.82
C ASP A 327 -4.97 5.21 7.16
N TYR A 328 -5.33 5.42 5.90
CA TYR A 328 -5.25 6.73 5.26
C TYR A 328 -6.48 6.97 4.37
N ALA A 329 -6.87 8.22 4.27
CA ALA A 329 -7.82 8.71 3.28
C ALA A 329 -7.68 10.22 3.13
N HIS A 330 -8.38 10.82 2.17
CA HIS A 330 -8.51 12.28 2.12
C HIS A 330 -9.19 12.78 3.41
N GLY A 331 -8.57 13.72 4.09
CA GLY A 331 -9.13 14.34 5.30
C GLY A 331 -10.38 15.17 4.99
N ILE A 332 -11.21 15.40 6.00
CA ILE A 332 -12.41 16.25 5.89
C ILE A 332 -12.12 17.56 6.61
N PRO A 333 -12.12 18.70 5.90
CA PRO A 333 -11.63 19.96 6.47
C PRO A 333 -12.55 20.60 7.51
N GLN A 334 -13.80 20.18 7.60
CA GLN A 334 -14.81 20.80 8.47
C GLN A 334 -15.52 19.78 9.35
N THR A 335 -15.94 20.23 10.53
CA THR A 335 -16.76 19.42 11.46
C THR A 335 -17.94 20.27 11.97
N PRO A 336 -19.19 19.90 11.66
CA PRO A 336 -19.63 18.77 10.83
C PRO A 336 -19.38 19.04 9.34
N PRO A 337 -18.99 18.03 8.55
CA PRO A 337 -18.73 18.21 7.13
C PRO A 337 -20.04 18.37 6.34
N SER A 338 -20.01 19.26 5.34
CA SER A 338 -21.08 19.33 4.33
C SER A 338 -21.05 18.09 3.42
N GLN A 339 -22.12 17.87 2.64
CA GLN A 339 -22.09 16.77 1.65
C GLN A 339 -20.99 17.01 0.61
N ALA A 340 -20.78 18.25 0.18
CA ALA A 340 -19.71 18.60 -0.76
C ALA A 340 -18.31 18.26 -0.21
N ASP A 341 -18.05 18.51 1.08
CA ASP A 341 -16.77 18.12 1.71
C ASP A 341 -16.56 16.60 1.70
N LYS A 342 -17.64 15.84 1.87
CA LYS A 342 -17.59 14.36 1.82
C LYS A 342 -17.35 13.84 0.41
N ASP A 343 -17.99 14.46 -0.59
CA ASP A 343 -17.88 14.07 -1.99
C ASP A 343 -16.47 14.36 -2.53
N ILE A 344 -15.86 15.48 -2.16
CA ILE A 344 -14.49 15.86 -2.53
C ILE A 344 -13.50 14.74 -2.29
N ALA A 345 -13.59 14.06 -1.14
CA ALA A 345 -12.66 13.00 -0.76
C ALA A 345 -12.61 11.84 -1.77
N MET A 346 -13.71 11.59 -2.50
CA MET A 346 -13.84 10.46 -3.41
C MET A 346 -13.83 10.87 -4.89
N GLN A 347 -14.00 12.14 -5.20
CA GLN A 347 -13.92 12.72 -6.54
C GLN A 347 -12.46 12.85 -7.03
N TRP A 348 -12.28 13.33 -8.26
CA TRP A 348 -10.96 13.43 -8.88
C TRP A 348 -9.94 14.24 -8.05
N GLN A 349 -10.35 15.38 -7.50
CA GLN A 349 -9.45 16.21 -6.68
C GLN A 349 -8.94 15.49 -5.40
N GLY A 350 -9.79 14.74 -4.72
CA GLY A 350 -9.38 13.94 -3.56
C GLY A 350 -8.55 12.72 -3.96
N THR A 351 -8.84 12.17 -5.14
CA THR A 351 -8.10 11.05 -5.72
C THR A 351 -6.66 11.44 -6.05
N ILE A 352 -6.46 12.57 -6.74
CA ILE A 352 -5.10 13.01 -7.11
C ILE A 352 -4.27 13.37 -5.87
N LEU A 353 -4.88 13.91 -4.82
CA LEU A 353 -4.23 14.14 -3.53
C LEU A 353 -3.84 12.81 -2.87
N SER A 354 -4.70 11.79 -2.94
CA SER A 354 -4.39 10.45 -2.42
C SER A 354 -3.22 9.82 -3.17
N VAL A 355 -3.12 10.00 -4.49
CA VAL A 355 -1.97 9.51 -5.28
C VAL A 355 -0.70 10.27 -4.93
N ASP A 356 -0.75 11.59 -4.80
CA ASP A 356 0.39 12.40 -4.38
C ASP A 356 0.93 11.93 -3.02
N PHE A 357 0.03 11.66 -2.07
CA PHE A 357 0.37 11.10 -0.77
C PHE A 357 1.04 9.74 -0.89
N LEU A 358 0.47 8.80 -1.65
CA LEU A 358 1.05 7.46 -1.86
C LEU A 358 2.44 7.52 -2.52
N MET A 359 2.63 8.43 -3.48
CA MET A 359 3.95 8.65 -4.09
C MET A 359 4.96 9.19 -3.07
N GLY A 360 4.52 10.05 -2.16
CA GLY A 360 5.35 10.46 -1.02
C GLY A 360 5.72 9.30 -0.09
N MET A 361 4.73 8.49 0.28
CA MET A 361 4.92 7.34 1.17
C MET A 361 5.85 6.27 0.57
N SER A 362 5.80 6.04 -0.74
CA SER A 362 6.64 5.06 -1.43
C SER A 362 8.15 5.33 -1.32
N LYS A 363 8.54 6.54 -0.91
CA LYS A 363 9.95 6.97 -0.73
C LYS A 363 10.49 6.71 0.67
N LEU A 364 9.67 6.20 1.58
CA LEU A 364 10.06 5.98 2.98
C LEU A 364 10.70 4.60 3.16
N ASN A 365 11.97 4.57 3.55
CA ASN A 365 12.77 3.36 3.65
C ASN A 365 12.23 2.30 4.63
N ASN A 366 11.52 2.71 5.65
CA ASN A 366 11.08 1.83 6.73
C ASN A 366 9.55 1.67 6.79
N LEU A 367 8.84 2.17 5.78
CA LEU A 367 7.41 1.93 5.61
C LEU A 367 7.19 0.51 5.07
N GLU A 368 6.32 -0.26 5.73
CA GLU A 368 6.02 -1.62 5.30
C GLU A 368 4.75 -1.71 4.46
N ARG A 369 3.67 -1.04 4.88
CA ARG A 369 2.38 -1.06 4.18
C ARG A 369 1.53 0.17 4.48
N VAL A 370 0.54 0.38 3.61
CA VAL A 370 -0.43 1.47 3.69
C VAL A 370 -1.82 0.91 3.41
N ASN A 371 -2.82 1.20 4.27
CA ASN A 371 -4.20 0.74 4.07
C ASN A 371 -5.13 1.93 3.88
N PHE A 372 -5.93 1.91 2.81
CA PHE A 372 -6.95 2.92 2.56
C PHE A 372 -8.17 2.70 3.44
N TRP A 373 -8.64 3.73 4.09
CA TRP A 373 -9.89 3.78 4.82
C TRP A 373 -11.01 4.28 3.90
N VAL A 374 -12.05 3.56 3.53
CA VAL A 374 -12.46 2.23 3.98
C VAL A 374 -13.15 1.47 2.86
N TYR A 375 -12.99 0.16 2.83
CA TYR A 375 -13.73 -0.73 1.95
C TYR A 375 -14.63 -1.68 2.76
N GLY A 376 -15.44 -2.47 2.06
CA GLY A 376 -16.34 -3.45 2.65
C GLY A 376 -17.75 -2.93 2.92
N MET A 377 -17.93 -1.61 3.04
CA MET A 377 -19.24 -1.00 3.21
C MET A 377 -19.29 0.40 2.55
N PRO A 378 -20.43 0.84 2.06
CA PRO A 378 -20.61 2.23 1.63
C PRO A 378 -20.66 3.14 2.87
N SER A 379 -19.57 3.87 3.10
CA SER A 379 -19.50 4.90 4.14
C SER A 379 -20.20 6.17 3.69
N ALA A 380 -20.69 6.95 4.63
CA ALA A 380 -21.28 8.27 4.34
C ALA A 380 -20.23 9.32 3.96
N VAL A 381 -18.94 9.08 4.24
CA VAL A 381 -17.85 10.03 4.04
C VAL A 381 -16.81 9.44 3.09
N TRP A 382 -16.19 8.33 3.48
CA TRP A 382 -15.20 7.63 2.66
C TRP A 382 -15.89 6.46 1.98
N HIS A 383 -16.26 6.61 0.70
CA HIS A 383 -17.03 5.63 -0.06
C HIS A 383 -16.41 5.36 -1.45
N PRO A 384 -15.31 4.58 -1.51
CA PRO A 384 -14.68 4.24 -2.79
C PRO A 384 -15.65 3.54 -3.76
N ILE A 385 -16.62 2.82 -3.22
CA ILE A 385 -17.80 2.33 -3.94
C ILE A 385 -19.02 2.99 -3.31
N ARG A 386 -19.57 4.00 -4.00
CA ARG A 386 -20.72 4.77 -3.52
C ARG A 386 -22.02 4.06 -3.86
N PHE A 387 -22.92 4.00 -2.88
CA PHE A 387 -24.31 3.59 -3.08
C PHE A 387 -25.22 4.82 -3.09
N LEU A 388 -25.84 5.09 -4.23
CA LEU A 388 -26.77 6.21 -4.40
C LEU A 388 -27.93 5.81 -5.30
N ASN A 389 -29.18 6.09 -4.85
CA ASN A 389 -30.41 5.79 -5.61
C ASN A 389 -30.51 4.32 -6.08
N GLY A 390 -30.06 3.38 -5.26
CA GLY A 390 -30.10 1.95 -5.60
C GLY A 390 -28.96 1.47 -6.50
N VAL A 391 -27.96 2.32 -6.81
CA VAL A 391 -26.86 2.00 -7.71
C VAL A 391 -25.52 2.11 -6.98
N TYR A 392 -24.68 1.10 -7.12
CA TYR A 392 -23.28 1.15 -6.70
C TYR A 392 -22.42 1.70 -7.82
N THR A 393 -21.58 2.68 -7.50
CA THR A 393 -20.68 3.34 -8.44
C THR A 393 -19.26 3.33 -7.92
N LEU A 394 -18.30 2.92 -8.77
CA LEU A 394 -16.87 2.98 -8.46
C LEU A 394 -16.39 4.43 -8.57
N MET A 395 -16.05 5.03 -7.45
CA MET A 395 -15.56 6.41 -7.38
C MET A 395 -14.10 6.52 -7.89
N PRO A 396 -13.63 7.70 -8.29
CA PRO A 396 -12.27 7.89 -8.83
C PRO A 396 -11.16 7.29 -7.99
N VAL A 397 -11.23 7.38 -6.66
CA VAL A 397 -10.22 6.76 -5.79
C VAL A 397 -10.15 5.25 -5.96
N ALA A 398 -11.27 4.56 -6.16
CA ALA A 398 -11.29 3.13 -6.44
C ALA A 398 -10.91 2.81 -7.89
N GLN A 399 -11.32 3.65 -8.85
CA GLN A 399 -10.84 3.52 -10.24
C GLN A 399 -9.32 3.66 -10.31
N MET A 400 -8.74 4.57 -9.54
CA MET A 400 -7.29 4.76 -9.43
C MET A 400 -6.60 3.51 -8.90
N TYR A 401 -7.14 2.86 -7.86
CA TYR A 401 -6.60 1.58 -7.37
C TYR A 401 -6.51 0.54 -8.49
N LYS A 402 -7.59 0.36 -9.26
CA LYS A 402 -7.61 -0.58 -10.40
C LYS A 402 -6.59 -0.22 -11.50
N LYS A 403 -6.29 1.08 -11.68
CA LYS A 403 -5.37 1.56 -12.71
C LYS A 403 -3.90 1.60 -12.27
N LEU A 404 -3.61 1.93 -11.01
CA LEU A 404 -2.24 2.14 -10.54
C LEU A 404 -1.65 0.94 -9.80
N ALA A 405 -2.44 0.18 -9.03
CA ALA A 405 -1.90 -0.94 -8.28
C ALA A 405 -1.17 -1.99 -9.16
N PRO A 406 -1.65 -2.34 -10.37
CA PRO A 406 -0.92 -3.23 -11.26
C PRO A 406 0.41 -2.66 -11.79
N LEU A 407 0.60 -1.34 -11.73
CA LEU A 407 1.79 -0.64 -12.23
C LEU A 407 2.86 -0.45 -11.14
N VAL A 408 2.50 -0.64 -9.88
CA VAL A 408 3.46 -0.64 -8.78
C VAL A 408 4.14 -2.00 -8.74
N LEU A 409 5.41 -2.03 -9.17
CA LEU A 409 6.22 -3.25 -9.25
C LEU A 409 6.72 -3.69 -7.86
N ASP A 410 7.70 -4.58 -7.81
CA ASP A 410 8.10 -5.23 -6.55
C ASP A 410 8.73 -4.26 -5.54
N HIS A 411 9.53 -3.29 -6.02
CA HIS A 411 10.26 -2.33 -5.17
C HIS A 411 10.07 -0.91 -5.66
N SER A 412 9.90 0.05 -4.73
CA SER A 412 10.17 1.45 -5.07
C SER A 412 11.67 1.72 -4.96
N VAL A 413 12.17 2.61 -5.81
CA VAL A 413 13.59 2.96 -5.88
C VAL A 413 13.82 4.45 -5.69
N GLN A 414 15.04 4.84 -5.34
CA GLN A 414 15.39 6.21 -5.10
C GLN A 414 15.03 7.07 -6.32
N THR A 415 14.15 8.04 -6.06
CA THR A 415 13.61 8.95 -7.06
C THR A 415 13.76 10.36 -6.53
N THR A 416 14.71 11.09 -7.10
CA THR A 416 14.96 12.49 -6.77
C THR A 416 14.27 13.37 -7.79
N ASN A 417 13.41 14.27 -7.32
CA ASN A 417 12.65 15.16 -8.17
C ASN A 417 13.10 16.62 -7.97
N THR A 418 13.44 17.30 -9.05
CA THR A 418 13.66 18.73 -9.08
C THR A 418 12.48 19.36 -9.80
N SER A 419 11.61 20.03 -9.07
CA SER A 419 10.40 20.66 -9.58
C SER A 419 10.27 22.07 -9.02
N SER A 420 9.75 22.98 -9.81
CA SER A 420 9.32 24.29 -9.31
C SER A 420 8.23 24.11 -8.25
N PRO A 421 8.12 24.99 -7.27
CA PRO A 421 6.96 25.02 -6.37
C PRO A 421 5.66 25.12 -7.16
N GLY A 422 4.60 24.50 -6.66
CA GLY A 422 3.28 24.61 -7.26
C GLY A 422 2.68 26.02 -7.04
N SER A 423 1.83 26.45 -7.96
CA SER A 423 1.07 27.69 -7.83
C SER A 423 0.07 27.67 -6.67
N ASP A 424 -0.30 26.46 -6.22
CA ASP A 424 -1.15 26.19 -5.04
C ASP A 424 -0.40 26.34 -3.70
N GLY A 425 0.87 26.75 -3.75
CA GLY A 425 1.73 26.94 -2.58
C GLY A 425 2.34 25.66 -2.01
N ASN A 426 2.31 24.54 -2.77
CA ASN A 426 3.09 23.35 -2.44
C ASN A 426 4.57 23.55 -2.75
N PRO A 427 5.49 22.90 -2.00
CA PRO A 427 6.93 23.05 -2.23
C PRO A 427 7.41 22.39 -3.54
N TYR A 428 6.55 21.65 -4.21
CA TYR A 428 6.81 21.00 -5.52
C TYR A 428 5.56 21.10 -6.41
N GLY A 429 5.74 21.24 -7.71
CA GLY A 429 4.65 21.14 -8.69
C GLY A 429 4.35 19.71 -9.10
N VAL A 430 5.38 18.86 -9.25
CA VAL A 430 5.24 17.44 -9.61
C VAL A 430 5.91 16.58 -8.55
N ASN A 431 5.19 15.55 -8.07
CA ASN A 431 5.73 14.48 -7.23
C ASN A 431 5.87 13.21 -8.06
N THR A 432 7.00 12.51 -7.92
CA THR A 432 7.30 11.33 -8.75
C THR A 432 7.82 10.19 -7.90
N SER A 433 7.38 8.98 -8.22
CA SER A 433 7.94 7.73 -7.69
C SER A 433 8.19 6.73 -8.80
N SER A 434 9.18 5.88 -8.59
CA SER A 434 9.60 4.87 -9.56
C SER A 434 9.63 3.50 -8.92
N PHE A 435 9.21 2.50 -9.68
CA PHE A 435 9.04 1.12 -9.22
C PHE A 435 9.73 0.18 -10.19
N VAL A 436 10.44 -0.81 -9.65
CA VAL A 436 11.16 -1.80 -10.44
C VAL A 436 10.73 -3.22 -10.09
N SER A 437 10.81 -4.12 -11.05
CA SER A 437 10.67 -5.56 -10.84
C SER A 437 11.90 -6.13 -10.13
N ASN A 438 11.74 -7.27 -9.44
CA ASN A 438 12.83 -7.97 -8.73
C ASN A 438 14.08 -8.21 -9.59
N ASN A 439 13.92 -8.43 -10.87
CA ASN A 439 15.00 -8.70 -11.82
C ASN A 439 15.44 -7.46 -12.61
N LEU A 440 14.93 -6.28 -12.26
CA LEU A 440 15.17 -4.99 -12.91
C LEU A 440 14.81 -4.93 -14.39
N SER A 441 14.06 -5.91 -14.91
CA SER A 441 13.66 -5.93 -16.33
C SER A 441 12.56 -4.94 -16.67
N GLN A 442 11.84 -4.45 -15.66
CA GLN A 442 10.75 -3.48 -15.80
C GLN A 442 10.96 -2.31 -14.84
N LEU A 443 10.64 -1.13 -15.30
CA LEU A 443 10.64 0.11 -14.52
C LEU A 443 9.37 0.90 -14.88
N ASN A 444 8.58 1.25 -13.87
CA ASN A 444 7.44 2.13 -14.02
C ASN A 444 7.65 3.43 -13.25
N VAL A 445 7.26 4.55 -13.86
CA VAL A 445 7.34 5.89 -13.26
C VAL A 445 5.94 6.47 -13.18
N ILE A 446 5.56 6.94 -12.00
CA ILE A 446 4.29 7.61 -11.75
C ILE A 446 4.61 9.02 -11.29
N ALA A 447 4.22 10.03 -12.08
CA ALA A 447 4.43 11.44 -11.79
C ALA A 447 3.09 12.16 -11.67
N VAL A 448 2.88 12.84 -10.54
CA VAL A 448 1.63 13.50 -10.18
C VAL A 448 1.81 15.01 -10.25
N ASN A 449 1.07 15.65 -11.14
CA ASN A 449 0.88 17.09 -11.13
C ASN A 449 -0.46 17.40 -10.45
N ARG A 450 -0.39 17.82 -9.20
CA ARG A 450 -1.56 18.16 -8.40
C ARG A 450 -1.95 19.66 -8.53
N ASP A 451 -1.09 20.47 -9.11
CA ASP A 451 -1.37 21.87 -9.36
C ASP A 451 -2.61 22.02 -10.24
N SER A 452 -3.49 22.93 -9.87
CA SER A 452 -4.74 23.18 -10.60
C SER A 452 -4.59 24.16 -11.78
N ILE A 453 -3.41 24.78 -11.94
CA ILE A 453 -3.15 25.87 -12.88
C ILE A 453 -2.01 25.51 -13.82
N ASP A 454 -0.86 25.06 -13.29
CA ASP A 454 0.37 24.95 -14.04
C ASP A 454 0.53 23.62 -14.77
N THR A 455 0.95 23.73 -16.02
CA THR A 455 1.40 22.59 -16.84
C THR A 455 2.91 22.45 -16.68
N HIS A 456 3.38 21.22 -16.51
CA HIS A 456 4.81 20.93 -16.36
C HIS A 456 5.38 20.20 -17.58
N THR A 457 6.57 20.64 -18.02
CA THR A 457 7.46 19.83 -18.88
C THR A 457 8.24 18.89 -17.98
N PHE A 458 8.13 17.60 -18.25
CA PHE A 458 8.66 16.55 -17.40
C PHE A 458 9.75 15.75 -18.11
N GLN A 459 10.88 15.54 -17.43
CA GLN A 459 12.03 14.79 -17.92
C GLN A 459 12.38 13.66 -16.96
N VAL A 460 12.82 12.51 -17.51
CA VAL A 460 13.35 11.39 -16.74
C VAL A 460 14.84 11.21 -17.06
N ALA A 461 15.65 11.07 -16.02
CA ALA A 461 17.09 10.85 -16.10
C ALA A 461 17.52 9.63 -15.26
N GLY A 462 18.71 9.11 -15.51
CA GLY A 462 19.27 7.97 -14.76
C GLY A 462 18.85 6.59 -15.27
N ILE A 463 18.13 6.52 -16.39
CA ILE A 463 17.53 5.27 -16.93
C ILE A 463 17.98 4.95 -18.35
N SER A 464 19.23 5.23 -18.69
CA SER A 464 19.76 5.02 -20.06
C SER A 464 19.70 3.58 -20.57
N ASN A 465 19.50 2.60 -19.66
CA ASN A 465 19.38 1.18 -19.97
C ASN A 465 17.92 0.71 -20.08
N TYR A 466 16.97 1.64 -20.20
CA TYR A 466 15.55 1.33 -20.29
C TYR A 466 14.92 2.00 -21.51
N ASP A 467 14.11 1.25 -22.25
CA ASP A 467 13.35 1.72 -23.38
C ASP A 467 11.88 1.95 -22.99
N LEU A 468 11.34 3.09 -23.34
CA LEU A 468 9.93 3.42 -23.11
C LEU A 468 9.04 2.50 -23.92
N GLN A 469 8.11 1.82 -23.27
CA GLN A 469 7.13 0.93 -23.88
C GLN A 469 5.76 1.58 -24.01
N ASN A 470 5.37 2.33 -22.98
CA ASN A 470 4.06 2.96 -22.91
C ASN A 470 4.12 4.26 -22.11
N ALA A 471 3.33 5.23 -22.51
CA ALA A 471 3.13 6.47 -21.78
C ALA A 471 1.67 6.90 -21.83
N LYS A 472 1.09 7.21 -20.68
CA LYS A 472 -0.30 7.63 -20.57
C LYS A 472 -0.52 8.66 -19.49
N ILE A 473 -1.56 9.45 -19.66
CA ILE A 473 -2.04 10.42 -18.65
C ILE A 473 -3.40 9.97 -18.15
N LEU A 474 -3.54 9.96 -16.83
CA LEU A 474 -4.83 9.90 -16.16
C LEU A 474 -5.23 11.32 -15.77
N SER A 475 -6.46 11.70 -16.12
CA SER A 475 -7.04 13.02 -15.84
C SER A 475 -8.55 12.93 -15.66
N SER A 476 -9.18 14.05 -15.46
CA SER A 476 -10.64 14.21 -15.50
C SER A 476 -11.00 15.55 -16.13
N THR A 477 -12.26 15.78 -16.49
CA THR A 477 -12.66 17.04 -17.13
C THR A 477 -12.85 18.18 -16.12
N ALA A 478 -13.11 17.83 -14.85
CA ALA A 478 -13.21 18.77 -13.74
C ALA A 478 -12.74 18.14 -12.40
N PRO A 479 -12.32 18.94 -11.42
CA PRO A 479 -11.94 18.45 -10.10
C PRO A 479 -13.01 17.62 -9.39
N SER A 480 -14.29 17.94 -9.61
CA SER A 480 -15.45 17.27 -9.02
C SER A 480 -15.95 16.06 -9.81
N ASP A 481 -15.25 15.65 -10.87
CA ASP A 481 -15.67 14.51 -11.68
C ASP A 481 -15.50 13.18 -10.95
N GLU A 482 -16.29 12.21 -11.39
CA GLU A 482 -16.35 10.85 -10.86
C GLU A 482 -15.80 9.80 -11.84
N VAL A 483 -15.20 10.24 -12.95
CA VAL A 483 -14.65 9.35 -13.99
C VAL A 483 -13.23 9.73 -14.31
N ILE A 484 -12.34 8.74 -14.40
CA ILE A 484 -10.96 8.92 -14.84
C ILE A 484 -10.88 8.70 -16.36
N ILE A 485 -10.31 9.69 -17.05
CA ILE A 485 -9.98 9.64 -18.47
C ILE A 485 -8.53 9.18 -18.61
N GLU A 486 -8.29 8.24 -19.52
CA GLU A 486 -6.95 7.76 -19.87
C GLU A 486 -6.61 8.18 -21.30
N THR A 487 -5.46 8.82 -21.48
CA THR A 487 -4.98 9.31 -22.78
C THR A 487 -3.56 8.82 -23.01
N ILE A 488 -3.33 8.14 -24.13
CA ILE A 488 -1.98 7.75 -24.58
C ILE A 488 -1.25 9.00 -25.04
N VAL A 489 0.00 9.16 -24.60
CA VAL A 489 0.85 10.31 -24.94
C VAL A 489 2.22 9.84 -25.46
N SER A 490 2.93 10.74 -26.12
CA SER A 490 4.30 10.51 -26.57
C SER A 490 5.19 11.66 -26.12
N PRO A 491 6.50 11.43 -25.93
CA PRO A 491 7.42 12.50 -25.65
C PRO A 491 7.59 13.42 -26.87
N ASP A 492 8.03 14.65 -26.61
CA ASP A 492 8.46 15.57 -27.66
C ASP A 492 9.80 15.14 -28.29
N ALA A 493 10.29 15.93 -29.26
CA ALA A 493 11.55 15.65 -29.95
C ALA A 493 12.80 15.65 -29.02
N ASN A 494 12.68 16.19 -27.83
CA ASN A 494 13.74 16.22 -26.82
C ASN A 494 13.56 15.13 -25.74
N GLY A 495 12.54 14.28 -25.88
CA GLY A 495 12.24 13.23 -24.91
C GLY A 495 11.42 13.71 -23.69
N ASN A 496 10.86 14.91 -23.74
CA ASN A 496 10.08 15.46 -22.64
C ASN A 496 8.60 15.09 -22.75
N PHE A 497 7.93 14.98 -21.61
CA PHE A 497 6.48 14.84 -21.53
C PHE A 497 5.84 16.14 -21.01
N THR A 498 4.60 16.37 -21.40
CA THR A 498 3.78 17.45 -20.86
C THR A 498 2.78 16.85 -19.86
N ILE A 499 2.81 17.31 -18.61
CA ILE A 499 1.85 16.92 -17.57
C ILE A 499 0.88 18.09 -17.34
N PRO A 500 -0.38 17.98 -17.78
CA PRO A 500 -1.40 19.00 -17.54
C PRO A 500 -1.68 19.22 -16.04
N PRO A 501 -2.35 20.30 -15.66
CA PRO A 501 -2.89 20.47 -14.32
C PRO A 501 -3.75 19.29 -13.89
N MET A 502 -3.74 18.96 -12.60
CA MET A 502 -4.58 17.91 -12.00
C MET A 502 -4.52 16.59 -12.77
N SER A 503 -3.31 16.11 -13.10
CA SER A 503 -3.14 14.88 -13.86
C SER A 503 -1.98 14.01 -13.39
N ILE A 504 -1.99 12.75 -13.80
CA ILE A 504 -0.99 11.74 -13.44
C ILE A 504 -0.39 11.20 -14.73
N LEU A 505 0.90 11.37 -14.91
CA LEU A 505 1.67 10.74 -15.98
C LEU A 505 2.19 9.39 -15.51
N ILE A 506 2.01 8.36 -16.33
CA ILE A 506 2.51 7.01 -16.14
C ILE A 506 3.41 6.67 -17.30
N LEU A 507 4.63 6.24 -16.99
CA LEU A 507 5.61 5.79 -17.96
C LEU A 507 6.00 4.34 -17.62
N GLU A 508 5.93 3.46 -18.60
CA GLU A 508 6.28 2.05 -18.46
C GLU A 508 7.48 1.75 -19.35
N TYR A 509 8.54 1.23 -18.76
CA TYR A 509 9.81 0.93 -19.43
C TYR A 509 10.17 -0.54 -19.26
N ASN A 510 10.84 -1.08 -20.26
CA ASN A 510 11.57 -2.34 -20.14
C ASN A 510 13.07 -2.08 -20.24
N GLU A 511 13.86 -2.93 -19.56
CA GLU A 511 15.32 -2.94 -19.75
C GLU A 511 15.62 -3.03 -21.23
N SER A 512 16.45 -2.11 -21.73
CA SER A 512 16.91 -2.14 -23.12
C SER A 512 17.61 -3.46 -23.36
N VAL A 513 17.04 -4.26 -24.23
CA VAL A 513 17.77 -5.39 -24.79
C VAL A 513 18.89 -4.75 -25.60
N ASN A 514 20.06 -4.59 -25.02
CA ASN A 514 21.23 -4.32 -25.82
C ASN A 514 21.36 -5.51 -26.79
N GLU A 515 20.68 -5.44 -27.92
CA GLU A 515 21.20 -6.10 -29.09
C GLU A 515 22.62 -5.54 -29.19
N PHE A 516 23.61 -6.36 -28.86
CA PHE A 516 24.96 -6.09 -29.26
C PHE A 516 24.85 -5.72 -30.74
N GLN A 517 24.95 -4.42 -31.05
CA GLN A 517 25.08 -4.01 -32.43
C GLN A 517 26.31 -4.72 -32.95
N SER A 518 26.09 -5.88 -33.55
CA SER A 518 27.07 -6.43 -34.45
C SER A 518 27.29 -5.31 -35.45
N HIS A 519 28.40 -4.60 -35.32
CA HIS A 519 28.91 -3.82 -36.42
C HIS A 519 28.88 -4.75 -37.60
N THR A 520 27.91 -4.58 -38.49
CA THR A 520 27.79 -5.30 -39.72
C THR A 520 28.98 -4.96 -40.62
N LYS A 521 30.12 -5.57 -40.33
CA LYS A 521 30.96 -6.06 -41.39
C LYS A 521 30.31 -7.36 -41.85
N LYS A 522 29.73 -7.32 -43.02
CA LYS A 522 29.37 -8.51 -43.82
C LYS A 522 30.57 -9.44 -43.74
N ASP A 523 30.51 -10.47 -42.91
CA ASP A 523 31.13 -11.78 -43.09
C ASP A 523 31.15 -12.55 -41.76
N ASN A 524 30.41 -13.67 -41.72
CA ASN A 524 30.54 -14.76 -40.78
C ASN A 524 29.86 -14.62 -39.41
N TYR A 525 28.55 -14.90 -39.38
CA TYR A 525 27.83 -15.12 -38.10
C TYR A 525 28.53 -16.19 -37.25
N PHE A 526 28.94 -15.80 -36.05
CA PHE A 526 29.38 -16.72 -35.00
C PHE A 526 28.15 -17.10 -34.15
N MET A 527 27.76 -18.38 -34.24
CA MET A 527 26.62 -18.89 -33.49
C MET A 527 27.05 -19.97 -32.51
N ILE A 528 26.30 -20.09 -31.42
CA ILE A 528 26.43 -21.16 -30.44
C ILE A 528 25.09 -21.91 -30.32
N TYR A 529 25.15 -23.24 -30.25
CA TYR A 529 23.94 -24.09 -30.21
C TYR A 529 24.24 -25.47 -29.58
N PRO A 530 23.24 -26.11 -28.93
CA PRO A 530 21.93 -25.59 -28.58
C PRO A 530 22.02 -24.56 -27.46
N ASN A 531 21.01 -23.72 -27.31
CA ASN A 531 20.86 -22.82 -26.18
C ASN A 531 19.37 -22.86 -25.73
N PRO A 532 19.02 -23.43 -24.56
CA PRO A 532 19.90 -23.97 -23.54
C PRO A 532 20.76 -25.16 -23.97
N ALA A 533 21.99 -25.25 -23.44
CA ALA A 533 22.88 -26.39 -23.62
C ALA A 533 22.77 -27.34 -22.42
N ASN A 534 22.82 -28.65 -22.69
CA ASN A 534 22.86 -29.68 -21.62
C ASN A 534 24.27 -30.28 -21.51
N ASP A 535 24.70 -31.06 -22.51
CA ASP A 535 25.95 -31.78 -22.44
C ASP A 535 27.09 -31.09 -23.21
N ILE A 536 26.78 -30.51 -24.36
CA ILE A 536 27.75 -29.88 -25.27
C ILE A 536 27.14 -28.60 -25.86
N LEU A 537 27.92 -27.53 -25.86
CA LEU A 537 27.66 -26.30 -26.60
C LEU A 537 28.56 -26.26 -27.82
N ASN A 538 27.98 -26.24 -29.02
CA ASN A 538 28.68 -26.19 -30.29
C ASN A 538 28.86 -24.76 -30.79
N PHE A 539 29.87 -24.54 -31.58
CA PHE A 539 30.22 -23.26 -32.19
C PHE A 539 30.17 -23.37 -33.74
N SER A 540 29.62 -22.35 -34.36
CA SER A 540 29.56 -22.31 -35.83
C SER A 540 30.94 -22.16 -36.51
N LYS A 541 31.99 -21.93 -35.73
CA LYS A 541 33.39 -21.80 -36.18
C LYS A 541 34.34 -22.48 -35.21
N ASN A 542 35.51 -22.85 -35.69
CA ASN A 542 36.61 -23.35 -34.87
C ASN A 542 37.35 -22.17 -34.23
N LEU A 543 37.35 -22.12 -32.90
CA LEU A 543 37.97 -21.06 -32.11
C LEU A 543 39.40 -21.42 -31.73
N GLN A 544 40.30 -20.50 -31.89
CA GLN A 544 41.70 -20.65 -31.42
C GLN A 544 41.79 -20.61 -29.90
N GLU A 545 40.96 -19.81 -29.27
CA GLU A 545 40.80 -19.70 -27.83
C GLU A 545 39.38 -19.23 -27.49
N PHE A 546 38.83 -19.77 -26.38
CA PHE A 546 37.61 -19.27 -25.78
C PHE A 546 37.69 -19.42 -24.25
N ILE A 547 36.90 -18.58 -23.55
CA ILE A 547 36.71 -18.63 -22.11
C ILE A 547 35.22 -18.68 -21.83
N VAL A 548 34.80 -19.60 -20.95
CA VAL A 548 33.45 -19.62 -20.38
C VAL A 548 33.50 -19.01 -18.98
N THR A 549 32.66 -18.00 -18.73
CA THR A 549 32.52 -17.37 -17.43
C THR A 549 31.12 -17.55 -16.87
N ASN A 550 30.97 -17.55 -15.54
CA ASN A 550 29.65 -17.47 -14.90
C ASN A 550 29.11 -16.01 -14.95
N ASN A 551 27.93 -15.79 -14.36
CA ASN A 551 27.27 -14.47 -14.27
C ASN A 551 28.03 -13.44 -13.41
N LEU A 552 29.02 -13.88 -12.60
CA LEU A 552 29.90 -13.01 -11.82
C LEU A 552 31.20 -12.68 -12.57
N GLY A 553 31.37 -13.15 -13.82
CA GLY A 553 32.54 -12.94 -14.64
C GLY A 553 33.75 -13.84 -14.27
N GLN A 554 33.57 -14.81 -13.37
CA GLN A 554 34.61 -15.76 -12.99
C GLN A 554 34.81 -16.78 -14.11
N GLU A 555 36.06 -17.03 -14.47
CA GLU A 555 36.45 -18.07 -15.45
C GLU A 555 36.08 -19.47 -14.91
N ILE A 556 35.30 -20.21 -15.68
CA ILE A 556 34.86 -21.57 -15.35
C ILE A 556 35.56 -22.60 -16.24
N LEU A 557 35.69 -22.30 -17.53
CA LEU A 557 36.34 -23.17 -18.52
C LEU A 557 37.11 -22.32 -19.51
N LYS A 558 38.21 -22.86 -19.99
CA LYS A 558 39.02 -22.30 -21.07
C LYS A 558 39.33 -23.40 -22.08
N GLY A 559 39.31 -23.09 -23.37
CA GLY A 559 39.55 -24.09 -24.38
C GLY A 559 39.77 -23.53 -25.77
N LYS A 560 39.86 -24.46 -26.75
CA LYS A 560 39.93 -24.20 -28.19
C LYS A 560 39.12 -25.26 -28.92
N GLY A 561 38.68 -24.96 -30.13
CA GLY A 561 37.90 -25.91 -30.95
C GLY A 561 36.53 -25.35 -31.34
N ASN A 562 35.65 -26.22 -31.78
CA ASN A 562 34.30 -25.88 -32.26
C ASN A 562 33.17 -26.31 -31.30
N SER A 563 33.53 -26.73 -30.07
CA SER A 563 32.58 -27.06 -29.04
C SER A 563 33.21 -27.03 -27.63
N VAL A 564 32.37 -27.00 -26.62
CA VAL A 564 32.74 -27.15 -25.22
C VAL A 564 31.78 -28.08 -24.49
N ALA A 565 32.32 -28.97 -23.67
CA ALA A 565 31.49 -29.85 -22.82
C ALA A 565 30.90 -29.01 -21.67
N THR A 566 29.62 -29.14 -21.49
CA THR A 566 28.82 -28.37 -20.51
C THR A 566 28.13 -29.26 -19.47
N ALA A 567 28.20 -30.60 -19.60
CA ALA A 567 27.58 -31.55 -18.70
C ALA A 567 27.91 -31.39 -17.20
N ASN A 568 29.08 -30.85 -16.89
CA ASN A 568 29.53 -30.62 -15.51
C ASN A 568 29.25 -29.19 -14.99
N LEU A 569 28.59 -28.35 -15.81
CA LEU A 569 28.20 -27.00 -15.37
C LEU A 569 26.84 -27.08 -14.68
N LYS A 570 26.67 -26.33 -13.60
CA LYS A 570 25.36 -26.22 -12.93
C LYS A 570 24.38 -25.47 -13.82
N ALA A 571 23.08 -25.76 -13.68
CA ALA A 571 22.03 -24.97 -14.31
C ALA A 571 22.22 -23.48 -14.01
N GLY A 572 22.16 -22.64 -15.04
CA GLY A 572 22.40 -21.21 -14.89
C GLY A 572 22.82 -20.50 -16.16
N ILE A 573 23.15 -19.22 -16.00
CA ILE A 573 23.60 -18.32 -17.08
C ILE A 573 25.12 -18.30 -17.14
N TYR A 574 25.66 -18.45 -18.36
CA TYR A 574 27.08 -18.42 -18.66
C TYR A 574 27.36 -17.54 -19.87
N PHE A 575 28.60 -17.12 -20.01
CA PHE A 575 29.08 -16.30 -21.13
C PHE A 575 30.27 -16.98 -21.79
N LEU A 576 30.19 -17.17 -23.11
CA LEU A 576 31.31 -17.59 -23.93
C LEU A 576 32.03 -16.35 -24.46
N LYS A 577 33.26 -16.14 -24.05
CA LYS A 577 34.14 -15.04 -24.49
C LYS A 577 35.15 -15.54 -25.49
N THR A 578 35.32 -14.82 -26.57
CA THR A 578 36.40 -14.98 -27.57
C THR A 578 37.09 -13.64 -27.76
N GLU A 579 38.17 -13.59 -28.56
CA GLU A 579 38.87 -12.34 -28.86
C GLU A 579 37.91 -11.22 -29.34
N ASN A 580 36.90 -11.58 -30.14
CA ASN A 580 36.01 -10.60 -30.82
C ASN A 580 34.53 -10.74 -30.46
N SER A 581 34.14 -11.59 -29.51
CA SER A 581 32.74 -11.85 -29.20
C SER A 581 32.54 -12.30 -27.75
N CYS A 582 31.39 -11.93 -27.19
CA CYS A 582 30.90 -12.45 -25.92
C CYS A 582 29.42 -12.86 -26.11
N LEU A 583 29.13 -14.15 -26.00
CA LEU A 583 27.81 -14.71 -26.24
C LEU A 583 27.26 -15.35 -24.96
N ARG A 584 26.05 -15.01 -24.60
CA ARG A 584 25.33 -15.60 -23.46
C ARG A 584 24.72 -16.93 -23.87
N PHE A 585 24.79 -17.92 -22.98
CA PHE A 585 24.06 -19.17 -23.10
C PHE A 585 23.57 -19.66 -21.74
N ASN A 586 22.55 -20.51 -21.77
CA ASN A 586 21.94 -21.09 -20.58
C ASN A 586 22.31 -22.58 -20.51
N ILE A 587 22.53 -23.08 -19.31
CA ILE A 587 22.57 -24.52 -19.00
C ILE A 587 21.23 -24.87 -18.39
N GLY A 588 20.55 -25.84 -18.98
CA GLY A 588 19.28 -26.37 -18.48
C GLY A 588 19.45 -27.85 -18.07
N HIS A 589 19.30 -28.13 -16.80
CA HIS A 589 19.19 -29.50 -16.29
C HIS A 589 17.87 -29.65 -15.55
#